data_ff08ac2bafa15a912edc553201c15f99
#
_entry.id   ff08ac2bafa15a912edc553201c15f99
#
_cell.length_a   1.000
_cell.length_b   1.000
_cell.length_c   1.000
_cell.angle_alpha   90.00
_cell.angle_beta   90.00
_cell.angle_gamma   90.00
#
_symmetry.space_group_name_H-M   'P 1'
#
loop_
_entity.id
_entity.type
_entity.pdbx_description
1 polymer ?
#
loop_
_entity_poly.entity_id
_entity_poly.type
_entity_poly.pdbx_seq_one_letter_code
_entity_poly.pdbx_strand_id
1 'polypeptide(L)'
;LGRCFDNNEKVVVPINIEDIKFRINTEEHGSEIEFRLLEMILSKTFTLLFMLNGGAAVALLAFLGNYITYDAASIRGMLWALGFFAVGAALSVAVAALSYISQSHYCQGTNENIMYMDMTLRIGEPIDGGILVPKDDTLKYEKEITRRLTKGDRYRTKAIVVCVCALICFLIAVIIFSYTIY
;
A
#
# COMPACT_ATOMS: atom_id res chain seq x y z
N LEU A 1 10.47 -51.66 4.33
CA LEU A 1 9.20 -51.44 3.61
C LEU A 1 8.95 -49.91 3.56
N GLY A 2 9.62 -49.23 2.58
CA GLY A 2 9.38 -47.83 2.29
C GLY A 2 8.00 -47.69 1.67
N ARG A 3 7.11 -46.92 2.31
CA ARG A 3 5.90 -46.42 1.67
C ARG A 3 6.38 -45.37 0.65
N CYS A 4 6.34 -45.73 -0.65
CA CYS A 4 6.29 -44.73 -1.70
C CYS A 4 5.03 -43.90 -1.44
N PHE A 5 5.19 -42.68 -0.98
CA PHE A 5 4.13 -41.68 -1.04
C PHE A 5 3.88 -41.42 -2.51
N ASP A 6 2.73 -41.81 -2.99
CA ASP A 6 2.26 -41.49 -4.34
C ASP A 6 2.00 -39.96 -4.34
N ASN A 7 2.98 -39.19 -4.83
CA ASN A 7 2.96 -37.72 -4.92
C ASN A 7 1.99 -37.23 -6.03
N ASN A 8 1.10 -38.08 -6.51
CA ASN A 8 0.17 -37.79 -7.60
C ASN A 8 -1.26 -37.55 -7.12
N GLU A 9 -1.44 -37.02 -5.90
CA GLU A 9 -2.78 -36.61 -5.47
C GLU A 9 -3.22 -35.41 -6.34
N LYS A 10 -4.18 -35.63 -7.22
CA LYS A 10 -4.77 -34.59 -8.09
C LYS A 10 -6.02 -34.01 -7.41
N VAL A 11 -6.22 -32.70 -7.52
CA VAL A 11 -7.39 -31.98 -6.99
C VAL A 11 -8.25 -31.53 -8.15
N VAL A 12 -9.56 -31.70 -8.03
CA VAL A 12 -10.53 -31.17 -8.99
C VAL A 12 -10.77 -29.70 -8.65
N VAL A 13 -10.44 -28.82 -9.59
CA VAL A 13 -10.83 -27.42 -9.53
C VAL A 13 -12.13 -27.28 -10.30
N PRO A 14 -13.26 -26.96 -9.64
CA PRO A 14 -14.58 -26.94 -10.27
C PRO A 14 -14.80 -25.66 -11.09
N ILE A 15 -13.99 -25.47 -12.11
CA ILE A 15 -14.03 -24.27 -12.96
C ILE A 15 -13.96 -24.69 -14.42
N ASN A 16 -14.80 -24.05 -15.28
CA ASN A 16 -14.78 -24.25 -16.71
C ASN A 16 -13.59 -23.49 -17.34
N ILE A 17 -13.02 -24.03 -18.41
CA ILE A 17 -11.91 -23.41 -19.17
C ILE A 17 -12.26 -22.00 -19.66
N GLU A 18 -13.50 -21.78 -20.10
CA GLU A 18 -13.97 -20.47 -20.55
C GLU A 18 -14.01 -19.45 -19.38
N ASP A 19 -14.45 -19.89 -18.20
CA ASP A 19 -14.46 -19.06 -17.00
C ASP A 19 -13.05 -18.67 -16.56
N ILE A 20 -12.07 -19.57 -16.65
CA ILE A 20 -10.68 -19.25 -16.34
C ILE A 20 -10.13 -18.20 -17.32
N LYS A 21 -10.33 -18.38 -18.62
CA LYS A 21 -9.89 -17.41 -19.66
C LYS A 21 -10.54 -16.04 -19.45
N PHE A 22 -11.82 -16.02 -19.15
CA PHE A 22 -12.56 -14.80 -18.85
C PHE A 22 -12.00 -14.10 -17.59
N ARG A 23 -11.72 -14.88 -16.53
CA ARG A 23 -11.15 -14.34 -15.29
C ARG A 23 -9.73 -13.80 -15.50
N ILE A 24 -8.85 -14.51 -16.21
CA ILE A 24 -7.50 -14.02 -16.54
C ILE A 24 -7.60 -12.66 -17.24
N ASN A 25 -8.42 -12.55 -18.29
CA ASN A 25 -8.57 -11.29 -19.02
C ASN A 25 -9.18 -10.18 -18.17
N THR A 26 -10.15 -10.52 -17.31
CA THR A 26 -10.79 -9.54 -16.41
C THR A 26 -9.86 -9.11 -15.29
N GLU A 27 -9.09 -10.02 -14.67
CA GLU A 27 -8.13 -9.70 -13.62
C GLU A 27 -6.94 -8.92 -14.17
N GLU A 28 -6.47 -9.21 -15.38
CA GLU A 28 -5.40 -8.46 -16.04
C GLU A 28 -5.83 -7.01 -16.30
N HIS A 29 -7.01 -6.78 -16.88
CA HIS A 29 -7.52 -5.43 -17.11
C HIS A 29 -7.98 -4.72 -15.83
N GLY A 30 -8.63 -5.44 -14.91
CA GLY A 30 -9.06 -4.90 -13.61
C GLY A 30 -7.88 -4.46 -12.77
N SER A 31 -6.83 -5.27 -12.68
CA SER A 31 -5.63 -4.94 -11.92
C SER A 31 -4.89 -3.71 -12.45
N GLU A 32 -4.85 -3.52 -13.78
CA GLU A 32 -4.26 -2.32 -14.39
C GLU A 32 -5.02 -1.05 -14.04
N ILE A 33 -6.34 -1.10 -14.09
CA ILE A 33 -7.20 0.05 -13.75
C ILE A 33 -7.09 0.37 -12.26
N GLU A 34 -7.19 -0.62 -11.39
CA GLU A 34 -7.04 -0.44 -9.95
C GLU A 34 -5.66 0.11 -9.59
N PHE A 35 -4.61 -0.40 -10.23
CA PHE A 35 -3.25 0.10 -10.03
C PHE A 35 -3.13 1.57 -10.39
N ARG A 36 -3.62 2.00 -11.55
CA ARG A 36 -3.58 3.41 -11.99
C ARG A 36 -4.40 4.31 -11.07
N LEU A 37 -5.57 3.86 -10.63
CA LEU A 37 -6.40 4.62 -9.68
C LEU A 37 -5.72 4.80 -8.32
N LEU A 38 -5.14 3.72 -7.79
CA LEU A 38 -4.41 3.75 -6.53
C LEU A 38 -3.16 4.63 -6.63
N GLU A 39 -2.39 4.54 -7.70
CA GLU A 39 -1.23 5.40 -7.95
C GLU A 39 -1.64 6.88 -7.98
N MET A 40 -2.73 7.20 -8.67
CA MET A 40 -3.26 8.57 -8.73
C MET A 40 -3.70 9.07 -7.35
N ILE A 41 -4.45 8.26 -6.58
CA ILE A 41 -4.90 8.63 -5.22
C ILE A 41 -3.71 8.81 -4.28
N LEU A 42 -2.74 7.88 -4.30
CA LEU A 42 -1.56 7.93 -3.46
C LEU A 42 -0.68 9.14 -3.78
N SER A 43 -0.44 9.41 -5.06
CA SER A 43 0.32 10.59 -5.51
C SER A 43 -0.34 11.89 -5.05
N LYS A 44 -1.67 12.00 -5.21
CA LYS A 44 -2.42 13.18 -4.73
C LYS A 44 -2.38 13.31 -3.21
N THR A 45 -2.59 12.23 -2.48
CA THR A 45 -2.56 12.23 -1.01
C THR A 45 -1.18 12.62 -0.49
N PHE A 46 -0.11 12.05 -1.06
CA PHE A 46 1.26 12.43 -0.72
C PHE A 46 1.50 13.91 -0.99
N THR A 47 1.16 14.38 -2.19
CA THR A 47 1.35 15.78 -2.57
C THR A 47 0.60 16.73 -1.62
N LEU A 48 -0.64 16.42 -1.28
CA LEU A 48 -1.43 17.23 -0.35
C LEU A 48 -0.81 17.25 1.06
N LEU A 49 -0.43 16.10 1.60
CA LEU A 49 0.20 16.01 2.92
C LEU A 49 1.55 16.73 2.96
N PHE A 50 2.35 16.57 1.90
CA PHE A 50 3.65 17.22 1.80
C PHE A 50 3.52 18.74 1.66
N MET A 51 2.58 19.22 0.81
CA MET A 51 2.31 20.65 0.67
C MET A 51 1.72 21.25 1.96
N LEU A 52 0.85 20.53 2.64
CA LEU A 52 0.23 20.99 3.89
C LEU A 52 1.31 21.22 4.96
N ASN A 53 2.15 20.22 5.21
CA ASN A 53 3.19 20.31 6.26
C ASN A 53 4.40 21.12 5.80
N GLY A 54 4.91 20.86 4.59
CA GLY A 54 6.09 21.55 4.06
C GLY A 54 5.80 23.02 3.72
N GLY A 55 4.65 23.30 3.11
CA GLY A 55 4.21 24.66 2.80
C GLY A 55 4.00 25.49 4.06
N ALA A 56 3.37 24.91 5.10
CA ALA A 56 3.21 25.57 6.39
C ALA A 56 4.57 25.85 7.07
N ALA A 57 5.53 24.93 6.98
CA ALA A 57 6.89 25.13 7.49
C ALA A 57 7.59 26.31 6.79
N VAL A 58 7.51 26.39 5.47
CA VAL A 58 8.10 27.49 4.69
C VAL A 58 7.42 28.80 5.00
N ALA A 59 6.07 28.83 5.07
CA ALA A 59 5.33 30.03 5.45
C ALA A 59 5.72 30.53 6.85
N LEU A 60 5.88 29.63 7.81
CA LEU A 60 6.31 29.97 9.17
C LEU A 60 7.74 30.49 9.21
N LEU A 61 8.66 29.92 8.42
CA LEU A 61 10.03 30.42 8.29
C LEU A 61 10.07 31.82 7.70
N ALA A 62 9.28 32.10 6.65
CA ALA A 62 9.17 33.43 6.07
C ALA A 62 8.59 34.43 7.06
N PHE A 63 7.60 34.04 7.86
CA PHE A 63 7.04 34.84 8.93
C PHE A 63 8.09 35.18 10.00
N LEU A 64 8.81 34.18 10.50
CA LEU A 64 9.91 34.38 11.47
C LEU A 64 11.00 35.32 10.95
N GLY A 65 11.35 35.21 9.68
CA GLY A 65 12.38 36.08 9.05
C GLY A 65 11.99 37.56 8.98
N ASN A 66 10.70 37.87 8.90
CA ASN A 66 10.19 39.24 8.83
C ASN A 66 9.94 39.91 10.21
N TYR A 67 9.84 39.09 11.27
CA TYR A 67 9.44 39.57 12.60
C TYR A 67 10.56 39.37 13.65
N ILE A 68 11.65 40.14 13.49
CA ILE A 68 12.81 40.11 14.42
C ILE A 68 12.47 40.68 15.83
N THR A 69 11.31 41.31 16.02
CA THR A 69 10.93 42.03 17.24
C THR A 69 10.14 41.20 18.29
N TYR A 70 9.95 39.89 18.06
CA TYR A 70 9.25 39.05 19.01
C TYR A 70 10.07 38.75 20.27
N ASP A 71 9.37 38.54 21.37
CA ASP A 71 9.99 38.08 22.61
C ASP A 71 10.52 36.63 22.47
N ALA A 72 11.44 36.23 23.33
CA ALA A 72 12.09 34.92 23.28
C ALA A 72 11.10 33.77 23.48
N ALA A 73 9.97 33.99 24.17
CA ALA A 73 8.94 32.97 24.40
C ALA A 73 8.16 32.68 23.12
N SER A 74 7.76 33.73 22.40
CA SER A 74 7.06 33.61 21.10
C SER A 74 7.94 32.92 20.04
N ILE A 75 9.23 33.27 19.97
CA ILE A 75 10.18 32.62 19.05
C ILE A 75 10.30 31.12 19.37
N ARG A 76 10.36 30.73 20.63
CA ARG A 76 10.44 29.33 21.05
C ARG A 76 9.20 28.54 20.64
N GLY A 77 7.99 29.09 20.83
CA GLY A 77 6.76 28.46 20.37
C GLY A 77 6.70 28.24 18.85
N MET A 78 7.12 29.26 18.08
CA MET A 78 7.20 29.17 16.63
C MET A 78 8.21 28.10 16.15
N LEU A 79 9.37 27.95 16.82
CA LEU A 79 10.34 26.90 16.52
C LEU A 79 9.79 25.50 16.81
N TRP A 80 9.00 25.32 17.88
CA TRP A 80 8.32 24.05 18.12
C TRP A 80 7.28 23.73 17.04
N ALA A 81 6.47 24.71 16.63
CA ALA A 81 5.51 24.54 15.54
C ALA A 81 6.22 24.15 14.24
N LEU A 82 7.34 24.82 13.91
CA LEU A 82 8.17 24.48 12.75
C LEU A 82 8.70 23.04 12.82
N GLY A 83 9.15 22.60 13.99
CA GLY A 83 9.60 21.22 14.21
C GLY A 83 8.50 20.19 13.91
N PHE A 84 7.27 20.43 14.38
CA PHE A 84 6.13 19.55 14.10
C PHE A 84 5.74 19.54 12.62
N PHE A 85 5.78 20.67 11.92
CA PHE A 85 5.56 20.71 10.47
C PHE A 85 6.64 19.92 9.70
N ALA A 86 7.91 20.07 10.09
CA ALA A 86 9.00 19.32 9.48
C ALA A 86 8.85 17.79 9.69
N VAL A 87 8.49 17.37 10.90
CA VAL A 87 8.20 15.95 11.20
C VAL A 87 7.00 15.47 10.37
N GLY A 88 5.91 16.25 10.28
CA GLY A 88 4.76 15.93 9.45
C GLY A 88 5.11 15.76 7.97
N ALA A 89 5.98 16.61 7.43
CA ALA A 89 6.47 16.49 6.06
C ALA A 89 7.30 15.21 5.86
N ALA A 90 8.19 14.86 6.80
CA ALA A 90 8.97 13.63 6.75
C ALA A 90 8.07 12.37 6.83
N LEU A 91 7.05 12.39 7.69
CA LEU A 91 6.06 11.31 7.77
C LEU A 91 5.26 11.16 6.47
N SER A 92 4.98 12.24 5.75
CA SER A 92 4.31 12.20 4.45
C SER A 92 5.13 11.40 3.42
N VAL A 93 6.47 11.55 3.42
CA VAL A 93 7.36 10.74 2.57
C VAL A 93 7.29 9.26 2.97
N ALA A 94 7.26 8.96 4.27
CA ALA A 94 7.14 7.59 4.76
C ALA A 94 5.79 6.95 4.34
N VAL A 95 4.68 7.71 4.33
CA VAL A 95 3.38 7.25 3.81
C VAL A 95 3.50 6.82 2.35
N ALA A 96 4.12 7.65 1.50
CA ALA A 96 4.30 7.33 0.09
C ALA A 96 5.11 6.05 -0.12
N ALA A 97 6.23 5.89 0.61
CA ALA A 97 7.07 4.70 0.54
C ALA A 97 6.34 3.42 0.98
N LEU A 98 5.63 3.47 2.12
CA LEU A 98 4.87 2.33 2.63
C LEU A 98 3.72 1.94 1.69
N SER A 99 3.06 2.93 1.10
CA SER A 99 1.99 2.72 0.13
C SER A 99 2.52 2.06 -1.15
N TYR A 100 3.67 2.50 -1.66
CA TYR A 100 4.33 1.88 -2.81
C TYR A 100 4.70 0.41 -2.52
N ILE A 101 5.28 0.12 -1.36
CA ILE A 101 5.63 -1.26 -0.96
C ILE A 101 4.38 -2.13 -0.85
N SER A 102 3.31 -1.62 -0.23
CA SER A 102 2.03 -2.32 -0.16
C SER A 102 1.53 -2.70 -1.55
N GLN A 103 1.51 -1.75 -2.46
CA GLN A 103 1.03 -1.92 -3.83
C GLN A 103 1.86 -2.92 -4.63
N SER A 104 3.19 -2.87 -4.48
CA SER A 104 4.09 -3.85 -5.09
C SER A 104 3.75 -5.29 -4.65
N HIS A 105 3.38 -5.50 -3.38
CA HIS A 105 2.98 -6.82 -2.91
C HIS A 105 1.63 -7.27 -3.48
N TYR A 106 0.66 -6.37 -3.63
CA TYR A 106 -0.62 -6.71 -4.26
C TYR A 106 -0.43 -7.08 -5.74
N CYS A 107 0.33 -6.29 -6.51
CA CYS A 107 0.63 -6.61 -7.91
C CYS A 107 1.33 -7.96 -8.05
N GLN A 108 2.30 -8.27 -7.18
CA GLN A 108 2.94 -9.58 -7.17
C GLN A 108 1.94 -10.70 -6.85
N GLY A 109 1.03 -10.49 -5.89
CA GLY A 109 -0.02 -11.44 -5.57
C GLY A 109 -0.98 -11.71 -6.74
N THR A 110 -1.39 -10.66 -7.46
CA THR A 110 -2.23 -10.78 -8.66
C THR A 110 -1.50 -11.52 -9.79
N ASN A 111 -0.22 -11.19 -10.03
CA ASN A 111 0.59 -11.91 -11.04
C ASN A 111 0.73 -13.40 -10.71
N GLU A 112 0.95 -13.76 -9.44
CA GLU A 112 0.99 -15.17 -9.01
C GLU A 112 -0.35 -15.87 -9.26
N ASN A 113 -1.47 -15.16 -9.05
CA ASN A 113 -2.80 -15.70 -9.32
C ASN A 113 -3.03 -15.94 -10.82
N ILE A 114 -2.63 -15.00 -11.68
CA ILE A 114 -2.69 -15.15 -13.13
C ILE A 114 -1.80 -16.31 -13.60
N MET A 115 -0.58 -16.41 -13.08
CA MET A 115 0.33 -17.53 -13.40
C MET A 115 -0.25 -18.88 -12.97
N TYR A 116 -0.90 -18.94 -11.81
CA TYR A 116 -1.60 -20.15 -11.35
C TYR A 116 -2.74 -20.54 -12.29
N MET A 117 -3.55 -19.57 -12.73
CA MET A 117 -4.64 -19.82 -13.68
C MET A 117 -4.12 -20.29 -15.04
N ASP A 118 -3.04 -19.66 -15.59
CA ASP A 118 -2.41 -20.05 -16.84
C ASP A 118 -1.80 -21.47 -16.74
N MET A 119 -1.13 -21.77 -15.62
CA MET A 119 -0.62 -23.12 -15.36
C MET A 119 -1.77 -24.15 -15.33
N THR A 120 -2.87 -23.83 -14.64
CA THR A 120 -4.05 -24.71 -14.58
C THR A 120 -4.61 -25.02 -15.97
N LEU A 121 -4.61 -24.04 -16.88
CA LEU A 121 -5.03 -24.25 -18.27
C LEU A 121 -4.06 -25.12 -19.07
N ARG A 122 -2.75 -25.06 -18.80
CA ARG A 122 -1.70 -25.76 -19.58
C ARG A 122 -1.52 -27.21 -19.16
N ILE A 123 -1.52 -27.49 -17.85
CA ILE A 123 -1.23 -28.83 -17.31
C ILE A 123 -2.44 -29.54 -16.75
N GLY A 124 -3.55 -28.84 -16.59
CA GLY A 124 -4.79 -29.38 -16.08
C GLY A 124 -5.47 -30.31 -17.11
N GLU A 125 -5.93 -31.47 -16.66
CA GLU A 125 -6.73 -32.38 -17.48
C GLU A 125 -8.20 -32.00 -17.36
N PRO A 126 -8.87 -31.63 -18.46
CA PRO A 126 -10.30 -31.33 -18.40
C PRO A 126 -11.09 -32.60 -18.06
N ILE A 127 -11.97 -32.50 -17.08
CA ILE A 127 -12.89 -33.57 -16.66
C ILE A 127 -14.32 -33.03 -16.57
N ASP A 128 -15.28 -33.95 -16.51
CA ASP A 128 -16.68 -33.57 -16.29
C ASP A 128 -16.83 -32.87 -14.92
N GLY A 129 -17.13 -31.55 -14.95
CA GLY A 129 -17.31 -30.73 -13.76
C GLY A 129 -16.05 -29.91 -13.33
N GLY A 130 -14.93 -29.90 -14.09
CA GLY A 130 -13.77 -29.07 -13.74
C GLY A 130 -12.48 -29.43 -14.42
N ILE A 131 -11.38 -29.04 -13.80
CA ILE A 131 -10.02 -29.30 -14.25
C ILE A 131 -9.25 -30.02 -13.14
N LEU A 132 -8.59 -31.11 -13.50
CA LEU A 132 -7.77 -31.91 -12.59
C LEU A 132 -6.34 -31.36 -12.58
N VAL A 133 -5.85 -30.87 -11.44
CA VAL A 133 -4.53 -30.26 -11.28
C VAL A 133 -3.74 -30.95 -10.16
N PRO A 134 -2.40 -31.05 -10.25
CA PRO A 134 -1.59 -31.56 -9.15
C PRO A 134 -1.79 -30.77 -7.86
N LYS A 135 -2.07 -31.44 -6.76
CA LYS A 135 -2.37 -30.82 -5.46
C LYS A 135 -1.21 -30.00 -4.91
N ASP A 136 0.01 -30.47 -5.06
CA ASP A 136 1.20 -29.81 -4.54
C ASP A 136 1.42 -28.44 -5.20
N ASP A 137 1.19 -28.34 -6.51
CA ASP A 137 1.29 -27.09 -7.24
C ASP A 137 0.20 -26.09 -6.81
N THR A 138 -1.03 -26.56 -6.67
CA THR A 138 -2.15 -25.73 -6.19
C THR A 138 -1.86 -25.14 -4.81
N LEU A 139 -1.44 -25.96 -3.84
CA LEU A 139 -1.13 -25.52 -2.49
C LEU A 139 0.05 -24.54 -2.43
N LYS A 140 1.05 -24.73 -3.29
CA LYS A 140 2.21 -23.83 -3.37
C LYS A 140 1.80 -22.42 -3.84
N TYR A 141 1.03 -22.33 -4.92
CA TYR A 141 0.57 -21.03 -5.45
C TYR A 141 -0.40 -20.35 -4.47
N GLU A 142 -1.35 -21.05 -3.92
CA GLU A 142 -2.32 -20.51 -2.94
C GLU A 142 -1.62 -19.94 -1.71
N LYS A 143 -0.61 -20.63 -1.21
CA LYS A 143 0.21 -20.16 -0.09
C LYS A 143 1.02 -18.90 -0.44
N GLU A 144 1.59 -18.83 -1.64
CA GLU A 144 2.37 -17.67 -2.06
C GLU A 144 1.47 -16.45 -2.30
N ILE A 145 0.32 -16.61 -2.97
CA ILE A 145 -0.69 -15.56 -3.16
C ILE A 145 -1.13 -15.01 -1.80
N THR A 146 -1.56 -15.89 -0.88
CA THR A 146 -1.99 -15.48 0.46
C THR A 146 -0.89 -14.75 1.22
N ARG A 147 0.37 -15.21 1.12
CA ARG A 147 1.52 -14.56 1.73
C ARG A 147 1.74 -13.14 1.21
N ARG A 148 1.61 -12.94 -0.12
CA ARG A 148 1.79 -11.63 -0.77
C ARG A 148 0.70 -10.66 -0.36
N LEU A 149 -0.56 -11.08 -0.44
CA LEU A 149 -1.71 -10.25 -0.06
C LEU A 149 -1.65 -9.85 1.43
N THR A 150 -1.34 -10.78 2.33
CA THR A 150 -1.19 -10.49 3.76
C THR A 150 -0.06 -9.48 4.04
N LYS A 151 1.05 -9.55 3.29
CA LYS A 151 2.12 -8.55 3.40
C LYS A 151 1.65 -7.19 2.90
N GLY A 152 0.95 -7.13 1.76
CA GLY A 152 0.35 -5.91 1.25
C GLY A 152 -0.56 -5.23 2.27
N ASP A 153 -1.48 -5.98 2.90
CA ASP A 153 -2.37 -5.48 3.95
C ASP A 153 -1.62 -4.91 5.15
N ARG A 154 -0.55 -5.58 5.58
CA ARG A 154 0.27 -5.11 6.70
C ARG A 154 0.94 -3.77 6.41
N TYR A 155 1.47 -3.58 5.20
CA TYR A 155 2.07 -2.30 4.81
C TYR A 155 1.02 -1.21 4.61
N ARG A 156 -0.15 -1.53 4.07
CA ARG A 156 -1.29 -0.60 3.96
C ARG A 156 -1.71 -0.08 5.33
N THR A 157 -1.88 -0.96 6.31
CA THR A 157 -2.23 -0.57 7.68
C THR A 157 -1.18 0.36 8.29
N LYS A 158 0.13 0.05 8.11
CA LYS A 158 1.20 0.93 8.57
C LYS A 158 1.16 2.30 7.88
N ALA A 159 0.91 2.36 6.58
CA ALA A 159 0.79 3.62 5.84
C ALA A 159 -0.36 4.48 6.39
N ILE A 160 -1.52 3.89 6.68
CA ILE A 160 -2.66 4.60 7.28
C ILE A 160 -2.30 5.17 8.66
N VAL A 161 -1.64 4.40 9.52
CA VAL A 161 -1.21 4.86 10.85
C VAL A 161 -0.25 6.05 10.73
N VAL A 162 0.76 5.95 9.85
CA VAL A 162 1.72 7.05 9.63
C VAL A 162 1.04 8.29 9.04
N CYS A 163 0.04 8.11 8.16
CA CYS A 163 -0.76 9.22 7.63
C CYS A 163 -1.52 9.96 8.73
N VAL A 164 -2.17 9.23 9.63
CA VAL A 164 -2.85 9.83 10.80
C VAL A 164 -1.85 10.57 11.69
N CYS A 165 -0.67 10.00 11.95
CA CYS A 165 0.38 10.69 12.72
C CYS A 165 0.84 11.99 12.05
N ALA A 166 0.98 12.01 10.71
CA ALA A 166 1.33 13.24 9.98
C ALA A 166 0.29 14.34 10.13
N LEU A 167 -1.01 13.99 10.07
CA LEU A 167 -2.11 14.92 10.32
C LEU A 167 -2.14 15.42 11.75
N ILE A 168 -1.89 14.57 12.72
CA ILE A 168 -1.81 14.97 14.14
C ILE A 168 -0.65 15.95 14.34
N CYS A 169 0.52 15.72 13.76
CA CYS A 169 1.64 16.66 13.80
C CYS A 169 1.25 18.04 13.24
N PHE A 170 0.54 18.06 12.12
CA PHE A 170 0.03 19.31 11.55
C PHE A 170 -0.90 20.05 12.52
N LEU A 171 -1.88 19.35 13.09
CA LEU A 171 -2.84 19.97 14.03
C LEU A 171 -2.14 20.51 15.29
N ILE A 172 -1.20 19.75 15.85
CA ILE A 172 -0.40 20.21 17.01
C ILE A 172 0.39 21.47 16.66
N ALA A 173 1.04 21.50 15.48
CA ALA A 173 1.79 22.67 15.03
C ALA A 173 0.89 23.91 14.91
N VAL A 174 -0.31 23.77 14.33
CA VAL A 174 -1.29 24.86 14.21
C VAL A 174 -1.75 25.36 15.57
N ILE A 175 -2.02 24.47 16.51
CA ILE A 175 -2.42 24.83 17.88
C ILE A 175 -1.28 25.61 18.57
N ILE A 176 -0.03 25.10 18.55
CA ILE A 176 1.12 25.78 19.15
C ILE A 176 1.29 27.17 18.54
N PHE A 177 1.22 27.25 17.21
CA PHE A 177 1.36 28.53 16.49
C PHE A 177 0.27 29.53 16.91
N SER A 178 -0.99 29.09 16.99
CA SER A 178 -2.10 29.93 17.41
C SER A 178 -1.91 30.47 18.84
N TYR A 179 -1.49 29.61 19.79
CA TYR A 179 -1.21 30.05 21.16
C TYR A 179 -0.02 30.99 21.30
N THR A 180 0.90 30.97 20.32
CA THR A 180 2.12 31.79 20.37
C THR A 180 1.87 33.20 19.87
N ILE A 181 0.86 33.40 19.03
CA ILE A 181 0.51 34.73 18.45
C ILE A 181 -0.44 35.51 19.35
N TYR A 182 -1.28 34.84 20.17
CA TYR A 182 -2.21 35.46 21.11
C TYR A 182 -1.61 35.58 22.51
#